data_e81326cad4e64b1c014fd40343cf4efe
#
_entry.id   e81326cad4e64b1c014fd40343cf4efe
#
_cell.length_a   1.000
_cell.length_b   1.000
_cell.length_c   1.000
_cell.angle_alpha   90.00
_cell.angle_beta   90.00
_cell.angle_gamma   90.00
#
_symmetry.space_group_name_H-M   'P 1'
#
loop_
_entity.id
_entity.type
_entity.pdbx_description
1 polymer ?
#
loop_
_entity_poly.entity_id
_entity_poly.type
_entity_poly.pdbx_seq_one_letter_code
_entity_poly.pdbx_strand_id
1 'polypeptide(L)'
;MPRFPPGKLPISFMNKIIEKYLKPDINIESGSKVIFGPHAGQDVAVIDMGDKYLVTKSDPITFTSDSIGSYVVNINVNDIVTSGAIPIGFQPTVLLPENMSDEILVDKIFSNMRTTCDKYGITITGGHTEITLGLDRPI
;
A
#
# COMPACT_ATOMS: atom_id res chain seq x y z
N MET A 1 -8.94 14.41 24.92
CA MET A 1 -9.70 14.05 23.70
C MET A 1 -9.81 12.53 23.64
N PRO A 2 -10.94 11.96 23.23
CA PRO A 2 -11.07 10.51 23.07
C PRO A 2 -10.12 10.02 21.95
N ARG A 3 -9.53 8.82 22.16
CA ARG A 3 -8.69 8.15 21.17
C ARG A 3 -9.59 7.47 20.11
N PHE A 4 -9.12 7.39 18.90
CA PHE A 4 -9.78 6.59 17.87
C PHE A 4 -9.62 5.10 18.17
N PRO A 5 -10.68 4.28 17.94
CA PRO A 5 -10.56 2.83 18.04
C PRO A 5 -9.70 2.27 16.88
N PRO A 6 -9.23 1.02 17.02
CA PRO A 6 -8.58 0.32 15.92
C PRO A 6 -9.45 0.27 14.66
N GLY A 7 -8.85 0.37 13.48
CA GLY A 7 -9.53 0.34 12.19
C GLY A 7 -9.34 1.64 11.37
N LYS A 8 -10.14 1.79 10.34
CA LYS A 8 -10.10 3.01 9.50
C LYS A 8 -10.59 4.23 10.28
N LEU A 9 -9.97 5.37 10.07
CA LEU A 9 -10.43 6.64 10.64
C LEU A 9 -11.86 6.96 10.18
N PRO A 10 -12.68 7.62 11.02
CA PRO A 10 -14.00 8.10 10.60
C PRO A 10 -13.89 8.95 9.34
N ILE A 11 -14.74 8.69 8.35
CA ILE A 11 -14.68 9.36 7.04
C ILE A 11 -14.80 10.88 7.14
N SER A 12 -15.60 11.38 8.09
CA SER A 12 -15.74 12.81 8.35
C SER A 12 -14.44 13.45 8.86
N PHE A 13 -13.63 12.71 9.62
CA PHE A 13 -12.33 13.17 10.07
C PHE A 13 -11.28 13.06 8.95
N MET A 14 -11.30 11.94 8.21
CA MET A 14 -10.40 11.76 7.06
C MET A 14 -10.60 12.85 6.01
N ASN A 15 -11.85 13.23 5.70
CA ASN A 15 -12.15 14.33 4.78
C ASN A 15 -11.50 15.66 5.23
N LYS A 16 -11.53 15.96 6.52
CA LYS A 16 -10.85 17.15 7.07
C LYS A 16 -9.33 17.11 6.89
N ILE A 17 -8.73 15.93 7.08
CA ILE A 17 -7.29 15.73 6.88
C ILE A 17 -6.93 15.88 5.40
N ILE A 18 -7.69 15.27 4.51
CA ILE A 18 -7.48 15.38 3.06
C ILE A 18 -7.57 16.84 2.63
N GLU A 19 -8.65 17.53 3.02
CA GLU A 19 -8.86 18.92 2.64
C GLU A 19 -7.77 19.86 3.17
N LYS A 20 -7.30 19.62 4.38
CA LYS A 20 -6.33 20.49 5.04
C LYS A 20 -4.89 20.26 4.59
N TYR A 21 -4.51 19.01 4.31
CA TYR A 21 -3.10 18.62 4.18
C TYR A 21 -2.76 17.84 2.91
N LEU A 22 -3.74 17.15 2.32
CA LEU A 22 -3.47 16.19 1.25
C LEU A 22 -4.12 16.60 -0.07
N LYS A 23 -4.95 17.66 -0.09
CA LYS A 23 -5.57 18.14 -1.31
C LYS A 23 -4.45 18.52 -2.30
N PRO A 24 -4.28 17.78 -3.40
CA PRO A 24 -3.25 18.13 -4.35
C PRO A 24 -3.58 19.52 -4.90
N ASP A 25 -2.57 20.36 -5.06
CA ASP A 25 -2.65 21.49 -5.98
C ASP A 25 -2.76 20.91 -7.40
N ILE A 26 -3.99 20.48 -7.74
CA ILE A 26 -4.34 20.07 -9.11
C ILE A 26 -4.47 21.33 -9.97
N ASN A 27 -3.53 22.22 -9.82
CA ASN A 27 -3.44 23.35 -10.67
C ASN A 27 -2.55 22.93 -11.84
N ILE A 28 -3.16 22.70 -13.00
CA ILE A 28 -2.47 22.37 -14.25
C ILE A 28 -1.36 23.41 -14.52
N GLU A 29 -1.52 24.63 -14.06
CA GLU A 29 -0.52 25.70 -14.13
C GLU A 29 0.70 25.45 -13.21
N SER A 30 0.57 24.67 -12.13
CA SER A 30 1.68 24.32 -11.24
C SER A 30 2.57 23.17 -11.75
N GLY A 31 2.23 22.57 -12.88
CA GLY A 31 2.95 21.42 -13.44
C GLY A 31 2.72 20.09 -12.70
N SER A 32 1.70 20.03 -11.82
CA SER A 32 1.30 18.77 -11.19
C SER A 32 0.82 17.77 -12.24
N LYS A 33 1.41 16.58 -12.22
CA LYS A 33 1.02 15.45 -13.08
C LYS A 33 -0.01 14.53 -12.42
N VAL A 34 -0.38 14.78 -11.16
CA VAL A 34 -1.38 13.98 -10.45
C VAL A 34 -2.76 14.41 -10.92
N ILE A 35 -3.43 13.57 -11.70
CA ILE A 35 -4.78 13.84 -12.22
C ILE A 35 -5.88 13.26 -11.35
N PHE A 36 -5.53 12.30 -10.49
CA PHE A 36 -6.43 11.67 -9.55
C PHE A 36 -5.65 11.33 -8.27
N GLY A 37 -6.02 11.93 -7.18
CA GLY A 37 -5.25 11.89 -5.94
C GLY A 37 -6.12 11.68 -4.70
N PRO A 38 -5.69 12.12 -3.53
CA PRO A 38 -6.33 11.82 -2.26
C PRO A 38 -7.79 12.27 -2.21
N HIS A 39 -8.69 11.30 -2.07
CA HIS A 39 -10.11 11.51 -1.87
C HIS A 39 -10.67 10.35 -1.03
N ALA A 40 -11.66 10.62 -0.18
CA ALA A 40 -12.29 9.56 0.61
C ALA A 40 -13.00 8.56 -0.30
N GLY A 41 -12.72 7.27 -0.11
CA GLY A 41 -13.22 6.20 -0.99
C GLY A 41 -12.39 5.96 -2.24
N GLN A 42 -11.25 6.65 -2.36
CA GLN A 42 -10.30 6.49 -3.45
C GLN A 42 -9.17 5.56 -3.02
N ASP A 43 -8.97 4.48 -3.75
CA ASP A 43 -7.96 3.47 -3.41
C ASP A 43 -6.64 3.62 -4.19
N VAL A 44 -6.65 4.36 -5.30
CA VAL A 44 -5.46 4.54 -6.14
C VAL A 44 -5.18 6.01 -6.41
N ALA A 45 -3.92 6.34 -6.72
CA ALA A 45 -3.58 7.61 -7.35
C ALA A 45 -3.23 7.40 -8.82
N VAL A 46 -3.56 8.38 -9.68
CA VAL A 46 -3.28 8.36 -11.11
C VAL A 46 -2.40 9.56 -11.49
N ILE A 47 -1.28 9.28 -12.11
CA ILE A 47 -0.28 10.26 -12.51
C ILE A 47 -0.15 10.25 -14.03
N ASP A 48 -0.23 11.42 -14.64
CA ASP A 48 -0.02 11.60 -16.08
C ASP A 48 1.47 11.51 -16.42
N MET A 49 1.83 10.58 -17.28
CA MET A 49 3.20 10.38 -17.79
C MET A 49 3.36 10.79 -19.25
N GLY A 50 2.35 11.45 -19.82
CA GLY A 50 2.28 11.91 -21.21
C GLY A 50 1.49 10.96 -22.10
N ASP A 51 2.09 9.90 -22.57
CA ASP A 51 1.43 8.88 -23.42
C ASP A 51 0.73 7.78 -22.64
N LYS A 52 0.94 7.73 -21.32
CA LYS A 52 0.41 6.71 -20.40
C LYS A 52 0.07 7.31 -19.05
N TYR A 53 -0.68 6.56 -18.27
CA TYR A 53 -0.92 6.85 -16.87
C TYR A 53 -0.16 5.87 -15.97
N LEU A 54 0.46 6.39 -14.92
CA LEU A 54 0.97 5.58 -13.82
C LEU A 54 -0.09 5.53 -12.72
N VAL A 55 -0.54 4.32 -12.39
CA VAL A 55 -1.46 4.08 -11.28
C VAL A 55 -0.67 3.51 -10.12
N THR A 56 -0.83 4.10 -8.94
CA THR A 56 -0.14 3.68 -7.73
C THR A 56 -1.11 3.39 -6.60
N LYS A 57 -0.73 2.44 -5.74
CA LYS A 57 -1.49 2.00 -4.57
C LYS A 57 -0.55 1.59 -3.45
N SER A 58 -0.99 1.78 -2.19
CA SER A 58 -0.30 1.29 -1.00
C SER A 58 -1.32 0.95 0.08
N ASP A 59 -1.42 -0.35 0.44
CA ASP A 59 -2.19 -0.82 1.59
C ASP A 59 -1.35 -1.80 2.42
N PRO A 60 -1.28 -1.61 3.74
CA PRO A 60 -0.66 -2.56 4.65
C PRO A 60 -1.62 -3.69 5.02
N ILE A 61 -1.06 -4.84 5.41
CA ILE A 61 -1.81 -5.95 6.04
C ILE A 61 -1.53 -5.93 7.53
N THR A 62 -2.55 -5.70 8.33
CA THR A 62 -2.41 -5.48 9.79
C THR A 62 -3.16 -6.49 10.66
N PHE A 63 -3.99 -7.37 10.09
CA PHE A 63 -4.89 -8.23 10.85
C PHE A 63 -4.50 -9.72 10.88
N THR A 64 -3.51 -10.13 10.12
CA THR A 64 -3.04 -11.52 10.06
C THR A 64 -1.54 -11.60 9.87
N SER A 65 -0.93 -12.65 10.41
CA SER A 65 0.45 -13.05 10.12
C SER A 65 0.49 -14.23 9.15
N ASP A 66 -0.57 -15.04 9.10
CA ASP A 66 -0.63 -16.16 8.18
C ASP A 66 -0.78 -15.70 6.74
N SER A 67 0.11 -16.22 5.87
CA SER A 67 0.13 -15.90 4.44
C SER A 67 0.16 -14.41 4.11
N ILE A 68 0.65 -13.57 5.03
CA ILE A 68 0.68 -12.11 4.88
C ILE A 68 1.35 -11.68 3.58
N GLY A 69 2.43 -12.36 3.16
CA GLY A 69 3.12 -12.11 1.89
C GLY A 69 2.22 -12.30 0.67
N SER A 70 1.30 -13.27 0.69
CA SER A 70 0.32 -13.45 -0.39
C SER A 70 -0.81 -12.42 -0.31
N TYR A 71 -1.29 -12.11 0.91
CA TYR A 71 -2.37 -11.13 1.09
C TYR A 71 -1.97 -9.74 0.65
N VAL A 72 -0.76 -9.27 0.99
CA VAL A 72 -0.33 -7.92 0.62
C VAL A 72 -0.25 -7.73 -0.90
N VAL A 73 0.17 -8.75 -1.64
CA VAL A 73 0.17 -8.70 -3.10
C VAL A 73 -1.27 -8.71 -3.63
N ASN A 74 -2.11 -9.68 -3.21
CA ASN A 74 -3.46 -9.82 -3.74
C ASN A 74 -4.34 -8.58 -3.48
N ILE A 75 -4.28 -7.99 -2.28
CA ILE A 75 -5.11 -6.84 -1.92
C ILE A 75 -4.70 -5.62 -2.75
N ASN A 76 -3.40 -5.31 -2.83
CA ASN A 76 -2.94 -4.18 -3.64
C ASN A 76 -3.20 -4.39 -5.15
N VAL A 77 -3.07 -5.62 -5.65
CA VAL A 77 -3.43 -5.96 -7.04
C VAL A 77 -4.92 -5.73 -7.30
N ASN A 78 -5.80 -6.17 -6.39
CA ASN A 78 -7.24 -5.95 -6.54
C ASN A 78 -7.59 -4.47 -6.73
N ASP A 79 -6.99 -3.59 -5.93
CA ASP A 79 -7.25 -2.15 -6.02
C ASP A 79 -6.72 -1.55 -7.34
N ILE A 80 -5.56 -2.00 -7.80
CA ILE A 80 -5.02 -1.57 -9.11
C ILE A 80 -5.95 -2.02 -10.26
N VAL A 81 -6.37 -3.28 -10.28
CA VAL A 81 -7.20 -3.79 -11.40
C VAL A 81 -8.61 -3.21 -11.41
N THR A 82 -9.17 -2.82 -10.26
CA THR A 82 -10.48 -2.14 -10.23
C THR A 82 -10.45 -0.76 -10.89
N SER A 83 -9.27 -0.14 -11.00
CA SER A 83 -9.07 1.11 -11.75
C SER A 83 -8.90 0.90 -13.27
N GLY A 84 -8.87 -0.36 -13.73
CA GLY A 84 -8.59 -0.71 -15.13
C GLY A 84 -7.10 -0.77 -15.48
N ALA A 85 -6.20 -0.58 -14.51
CA ALA A 85 -4.77 -0.64 -14.73
C ALA A 85 -4.22 -2.07 -14.64
N ILE A 86 -3.10 -2.31 -15.30
CA ILE A 86 -2.37 -3.58 -15.25
C ILE A 86 -1.24 -3.45 -14.22
N PRO A 87 -1.21 -4.26 -13.15
CA PRO A 87 -0.13 -4.23 -12.18
C PRO A 87 1.16 -4.78 -12.80
N ILE A 88 2.25 -4.03 -12.71
CA ILE A 88 3.54 -4.38 -13.30
C ILE A 88 4.68 -4.45 -12.28
N GLY A 89 4.57 -3.72 -11.18
CA GLY A 89 5.59 -3.62 -10.15
C GLY A 89 5.01 -3.71 -8.75
N PHE A 90 5.79 -4.27 -7.82
CA PHE A 90 5.45 -4.35 -6.40
C PHE A 90 6.65 -3.94 -5.55
N GLN A 91 6.43 -3.04 -4.61
CA GLN A 91 7.47 -2.52 -3.72
C GLN A 91 7.00 -2.59 -2.27
N PRO A 92 7.27 -3.70 -1.55
CA PRO A 92 6.83 -3.89 -0.18
C PRO A 92 7.63 -3.08 0.83
N THR A 93 6.94 -2.63 1.89
CA THR A 93 7.55 -2.32 3.18
C THR A 93 7.14 -3.42 4.15
N VAL A 94 8.12 -4.07 4.80
CA VAL A 94 7.90 -5.17 5.73
C VAL A 94 8.41 -4.76 7.09
N LEU A 95 7.50 -4.62 8.06
CA LEU A 95 7.83 -4.36 9.45
C LEU A 95 7.67 -5.64 10.26
N LEU A 96 8.74 -6.07 10.89
CA LEU A 96 8.85 -7.35 11.58
C LEU A 96 8.89 -7.14 13.10
N PRO A 97 8.15 -7.92 13.90
CA PRO A 97 8.18 -7.80 15.35
C PRO A 97 9.52 -8.27 15.94
N GLU A 98 10.10 -7.49 16.83
CA GLU A 98 11.39 -7.73 17.48
C GLU A 98 11.54 -9.13 18.09
N ASN A 99 10.51 -9.62 18.78
CA ASN A 99 10.60 -10.85 19.58
C ASN A 99 10.12 -12.12 18.85
N MET A 100 9.76 -12.03 17.57
CA MET A 100 9.15 -13.13 16.81
C MET A 100 9.79 -13.36 15.44
N SER A 101 10.76 -12.54 15.07
CA SER A 101 11.31 -12.54 13.71
C SER A 101 12.58 -13.39 13.65
N ASP A 102 12.41 -14.59 13.10
CA ASP A 102 13.50 -15.49 12.75
C ASP A 102 13.60 -15.66 11.23
N GLU A 103 14.63 -16.37 10.77
CA GLU A 103 14.85 -16.63 9.35
C GLU A 103 13.68 -17.39 8.70
N ILE A 104 13.00 -18.28 9.44
CA ILE A 104 11.88 -19.07 8.93
C ILE A 104 10.69 -18.18 8.63
N LEU A 105 10.35 -17.27 9.54
CA LEU A 105 9.26 -16.31 9.35
C LEU A 105 9.53 -15.39 8.15
N VAL A 106 10.74 -14.86 8.08
CA VAL A 106 11.15 -13.95 7.00
C VAL A 106 11.10 -14.66 5.66
N ASP A 107 11.70 -15.84 5.56
CA ASP A 107 11.69 -16.65 4.32
C ASP A 107 10.26 -16.98 3.87
N LYS A 108 9.38 -17.38 4.80
CA LYS A 108 7.96 -17.64 4.52
C LYS A 108 7.24 -16.43 3.96
N ILE A 109 7.47 -15.23 4.52
CA ILE A 109 6.85 -13.99 4.04
C ILE A 109 7.31 -13.69 2.61
N PHE A 110 8.62 -13.69 2.36
CA PHE A 110 9.16 -13.32 1.07
C PHE A 110 8.89 -14.39 -0.02
N SER A 111 8.93 -15.67 0.31
CA SER A 111 8.57 -16.74 -0.64
C SER A 111 7.10 -16.66 -1.06
N ASN A 112 6.19 -16.36 -0.12
CA ASN A 112 4.78 -16.13 -0.43
C ASN A 112 4.56 -14.92 -1.32
N MET A 113 5.24 -13.79 -1.04
CA MET A 113 5.20 -12.60 -1.92
C MET A 113 5.71 -12.94 -3.32
N ARG A 114 6.87 -13.59 -3.40
CA ARG A 114 7.47 -13.97 -4.68
C ARG A 114 6.55 -14.85 -5.50
N THR A 115 6.05 -15.95 -4.90
CA THR A 115 5.14 -16.87 -5.57
C THR A 115 3.87 -16.18 -6.09
N THR A 116 3.33 -15.25 -5.31
CA THR A 116 2.11 -14.52 -5.71
C THR A 116 2.40 -13.51 -6.82
N CYS A 117 3.52 -12.80 -6.74
CA CYS A 117 3.95 -11.89 -7.80
C CYS A 117 4.20 -12.63 -9.13
N ASP A 118 4.86 -13.79 -9.07
CA ASP A 118 5.13 -14.63 -10.25
C ASP A 118 3.83 -15.10 -10.92
N LYS A 119 2.84 -15.49 -10.12
CA LYS A 119 1.51 -15.88 -10.62
C LYS A 119 0.85 -14.79 -11.46
N TYR A 120 1.08 -13.53 -11.12
CA TYR A 120 0.50 -12.38 -11.83
C TYR A 120 1.44 -11.71 -12.82
N GLY A 121 2.67 -12.19 -12.96
CA GLY A 121 3.68 -11.58 -13.83
C GLY A 121 4.17 -10.21 -13.32
N ILE A 122 4.12 -10.00 -11.99
CA ILE A 122 4.51 -8.74 -11.36
C ILE A 122 5.97 -8.81 -10.92
N THR A 123 6.73 -7.75 -11.20
CA THR A 123 8.13 -7.65 -10.77
C THR A 123 8.20 -7.03 -9.37
N ILE A 124 8.94 -7.66 -8.44
CA ILE A 124 9.32 -7.01 -7.19
C ILE A 124 10.45 -6.02 -7.51
N THR A 125 10.19 -4.73 -7.32
CA THR A 125 11.06 -3.64 -7.79
C THR A 125 12.00 -3.09 -6.71
N GLY A 126 11.90 -3.59 -5.50
CA GLY A 126 12.65 -3.15 -4.32
C GLY A 126 11.78 -3.21 -3.09
N GLY A 127 12.09 -2.42 -2.08
CA GLY A 127 11.29 -2.35 -0.86
C GLY A 127 12.11 -1.94 0.35
N HIS A 128 11.49 -2.05 1.52
CA HIS A 128 12.12 -1.81 2.81
C HIS A 128 11.77 -2.94 3.77
N THR A 129 12.72 -3.34 4.61
CA THR A 129 12.50 -4.36 5.64
C THR A 129 13.23 -3.94 6.91
N GLU A 130 12.53 -3.95 8.03
CA GLU A 130 13.13 -3.65 9.32
C GLU A 130 12.49 -4.43 10.46
N ILE A 131 13.26 -4.63 11.55
CA ILE A 131 12.74 -5.14 12.81
C ILE A 131 12.29 -3.94 13.65
N THR A 132 11.01 -3.93 14.01
CA THR A 132 10.32 -2.78 14.61
C THR A 132 9.86 -3.11 16.03
N LEU A 133 10.16 -2.18 16.95
CA LEU A 133 9.71 -2.28 18.35
C LEU A 133 8.19 -2.12 18.46
N GLY A 134 7.62 -2.87 19.43
CA GLY A 134 6.20 -2.70 19.81
C GLY A 134 5.19 -3.31 18.85
N LEU A 135 5.62 -4.11 17.90
CA LEU A 135 4.74 -4.93 17.06
C LEU A 135 4.51 -6.30 17.71
N ASP A 136 3.29 -6.80 17.60
CA ASP A 136 2.88 -8.15 18.01
C ASP A 136 2.78 -9.12 16.82
N ARG A 137 2.96 -8.63 15.60
CA ARG A 137 2.92 -9.39 14.35
C ARG A 137 3.59 -8.62 13.21
N PRO A 138 3.96 -9.30 12.09
CA PRO A 138 4.40 -8.63 10.87
C PRO A 138 3.31 -7.71 10.28
N ILE A 139 3.77 -6.62 9.68
CA ILE A 139 2.94 -5.67 8.91
C ILE A 139 3.57 -5.49 7.53
#